data_c8a633cbc68245daa17285fd018ea289
#
_entry.id   c8a633cbc68245daa17285fd018ea289
#
_cell.length_a   1.000
_cell.length_b   1.000
_cell.length_c   1.000
_cell.angle_alpha   90.00
_cell.angle_beta   90.00
_cell.angle_gamma   90.00
#
_symmetry.space_group_name_H-M   'P 1'
#
loop_
_entity.id
_entity.type
_entity.pdbx_description
1 polymer ?
#
loop_
_entity_poly.entity_id
_entity_poly.type
_entity_poly.pdbx_seq_one_letter_code
_entity_poly.pdbx_strand_id
1 'polypeptide(L)'
;MESSLVLWHPCRAGAKNRLATVFFYLNNVTDADDKVPGGGQTNFPRAATKEFPTGGPPVRDYFDCSKGLSVFPQEGKVIIFYSMLPNGEMDEMSLHGGCDVLDQTATKWSANFWLWNKPYHFIDPARKRTTAEIMRQWL
;
A
#
# COMPACT_ATOMS: atom_id res chain seq x y z
N MET A 1 -13.92 -13.54 2.40
CA MET A 1 -13.29 -12.34 3.00
C MET A 1 -11.80 -12.60 3.09
N GLU A 2 -11.06 -12.20 2.07
CA GLU A 2 -9.59 -12.27 2.13
C GLU A 2 -9.08 -10.86 2.45
N SER A 3 -8.80 -10.64 3.73
CA SER A 3 -8.00 -9.50 4.16
C SER A 3 -6.60 -9.67 3.61
N SER A 4 -6.21 -8.83 2.66
CA SER A 4 -4.85 -8.79 2.13
C SER A 4 -3.90 -8.40 3.25
N LEU A 5 -3.35 -9.41 3.90
CA LEU A 5 -2.25 -9.28 4.85
C LEU A 5 -1.06 -8.64 4.12
N VAL A 6 -0.79 -7.38 4.41
CA VAL A 6 0.50 -6.79 4.08
C VAL A 6 1.53 -7.43 5.00
N LEU A 7 2.21 -8.45 4.49
CA LEU A 7 3.29 -9.13 5.21
C LEU A 7 4.43 -8.13 5.48
N TRP A 8 4.46 -7.68 6.70
CA TRP A 8 5.56 -6.91 7.26
C TRP A 8 6.72 -7.87 7.50
N HIS A 9 7.68 -7.94 6.58
CA HIS A 9 8.93 -8.63 6.83
C HIS A 9 9.90 -7.65 7.47
N PRO A 10 10.45 -7.96 8.66
CA PRO A 10 11.52 -7.15 9.24
C PRO A 10 12.72 -7.16 8.30
N CYS A 11 12.96 -6.02 7.64
CA CYS A 11 14.06 -5.91 6.72
C CYS A 11 15.34 -5.60 7.49
N ARG A 12 16.36 -6.42 7.26
CA ARG A 12 17.73 -6.05 7.64
C ARG A 12 18.13 -4.81 6.83
N ALA A 13 18.78 -3.85 7.48
CA ALA A 13 19.35 -2.68 6.81
C ALA A 13 20.15 -3.15 5.57
N GLY A 14 19.87 -2.55 4.41
CA GLY A 14 20.48 -2.93 3.15
C GLY A 14 19.83 -4.10 2.40
N ALA A 15 18.78 -4.72 2.93
CA ALA A 15 18.01 -5.72 2.19
C ALA A 15 17.25 -5.10 1.01
N LYS A 16 16.91 -5.92 0.02
CA LYS A 16 16.05 -5.54 -1.07
C LYS A 16 14.61 -5.40 -0.58
N ASN A 17 14.02 -4.22 -0.81
CA ASN A 17 12.66 -3.96 -0.38
C ASN A 17 11.97 -2.94 -1.29
N ARG A 18 10.65 -2.79 -1.12
CA ARG A 18 9.86 -1.73 -1.75
C ARG A 18 10.28 -0.39 -1.16
N LEU A 19 10.84 0.47 -2.00
CA LEU A 19 11.20 1.84 -1.63
C LEU A 19 9.95 2.71 -1.48
N ALA A 20 9.08 2.63 -2.48
CA ALA A 20 7.84 3.39 -2.52
C ALA A 20 6.72 2.60 -3.19
N THR A 21 5.50 2.99 -2.90
CA THR A 21 4.29 2.48 -3.53
C THR A 21 3.54 3.63 -4.17
N VAL A 22 3.15 3.44 -5.44
CA VAL A 22 2.15 4.25 -6.13
C VAL A 22 0.87 3.43 -6.14
N PHE A 23 -0.15 3.90 -5.43
CA PHE A 23 -1.41 3.19 -5.25
C PHE A 23 -2.53 3.95 -5.96
N PHE A 24 -3.22 3.26 -6.85
CA PHE A 24 -4.29 3.79 -7.69
C PHE A 24 -5.63 3.28 -7.19
N TYR A 25 -6.60 4.17 -7.00
CA TYR A 25 -8.00 3.81 -6.84
C TYR A 25 -8.66 3.80 -8.21
N LEU A 26 -9.26 2.68 -8.58
CA LEU A 26 -9.80 2.45 -9.93
C LEU A 26 -11.31 2.68 -9.99
N ASN A 27 -11.96 2.85 -8.84
CA ASN A 27 -13.38 3.19 -8.74
C ASN A 27 -13.69 3.93 -7.45
N ASN A 28 -14.86 4.54 -7.41
CA ASN A 28 -15.44 5.04 -6.17
C ASN A 28 -15.95 3.87 -5.31
N VAL A 29 -15.89 4.05 -3.99
CA VAL A 29 -16.59 3.19 -3.03
C VAL A 29 -17.46 4.13 -2.19
N THR A 30 -18.74 4.17 -2.53
CA THR A 30 -19.75 4.99 -1.89
C THR A 30 -20.91 4.10 -1.46
N ASP A 31 -21.84 4.64 -0.70
CA ASP A 31 -23.11 3.98 -0.46
C ASP A 31 -23.98 3.92 -1.77
N ALA A 32 -25.07 3.20 -1.70
CA ALA A 32 -25.98 3.00 -2.85
C ALA A 32 -26.51 4.31 -3.46
N ASP A 33 -26.48 5.40 -2.70
CA ASP A 33 -26.95 6.74 -3.11
C ASP A 33 -25.79 7.68 -3.53
N ASP A 34 -24.54 7.20 -3.57
CA ASP A 34 -23.32 7.97 -3.85
C ASP A 34 -23.07 9.17 -2.91
N LYS A 35 -23.70 9.16 -1.73
CA LYS A 35 -23.65 10.31 -0.81
C LYS A 35 -22.64 10.20 0.32
N VAL A 36 -22.31 8.99 0.74
CA VAL A 36 -21.43 8.74 1.88
C VAL A 36 -20.33 7.77 1.49
N PRO A 37 -19.07 7.97 1.93
CA PRO A 37 -18.02 7.00 1.71
C PRO A 37 -18.41 5.61 2.24
N GLY A 38 -18.44 4.63 1.36
CA GLY A 38 -18.83 3.24 1.65
C GLY A 38 -17.72 2.40 2.29
N GLY A 39 -16.77 3.02 2.98
CA GLY A 39 -15.63 2.33 3.56
C GLY A 39 -14.49 2.13 2.56
N GLY A 40 -13.73 1.04 2.74
CA GLY A 40 -12.64 0.67 1.82
C GLY A 40 -11.44 1.61 1.80
N GLN A 41 -11.33 2.56 2.74
CA GLN A 41 -10.21 3.49 2.79
C GLN A 41 -8.87 2.76 3.00
N THR A 42 -7.80 3.35 2.52
CA THR A 42 -6.45 2.97 2.92
C THR A 42 -6.10 3.81 4.14
N ASN A 43 -5.86 3.15 5.26
CA ASN A 43 -5.59 3.79 6.54
C ASN A 43 -4.11 3.70 6.91
N PHE A 44 -3.53 4.81 7.34
CA PHE A 44 -2.17 4.93 7.84
C PHE A 44 -2.25 5.32 9.33
N PRO A 45 -2.36 4.34 10.25
CA PRO A 45 -2.68 4.62 11.65
C PRO A 45 -1.59 5.38 12.40
N ARG A 46 -0.34 5.36 11.89
CA ARG A 46 0.80 6.07 12.48
C ARG A 46 1.20 7.33 11.73
N ALA A 47 0.54 7.65 10.62
CA ALA A 47 0.88 8.82 9.84
C ALA A 47 0.69 10.11 10.65
N ALA A 48 1.50 11.12 10.32
CA ALA A 48 1.35 12.44 10.91
C ALA A 48 -0.03 13.02 10.62
N THR A 49 -0.63 13.60 11.63
CA THR A 49 -1.93 14.27 11.57
C THR A 49 -1.82 15.64 12.24
N LYS A 50 -2.88 16.44 12.21
CA LYS A 50 -2.90 17.71 12.96
C LYS A 50 -2.74 17.51 14.46
N GLU A 51 -3.27 16.41 14.99
CA GLU A 51 -3.19 16.05 16.41
C GLU A 51 -1.81 15.50 16.76
N PHE A 52 -1.21 14.74 15.84
CA PHE A 52 0.10 14.11 16.01
C PHE A 52 1.03 14.49 14.86
N PRO A 53 1.61 15.71 14.86
CA PRO A 53 2.38 16.20 13.71
C PRO A 53 3.69 15.44 13.45
N THR A 54 4.18 14.70 14.44
CA THR A 54 5.39 13.85 14.33
C THR A 54 5.06 12.36 14.13
N GLY A 55 3.81 12.02 13.87
CA GLY A 55 3.30 10.66 13.78
C GLY A 55 2.51 10.24 15.01
N GLY A 56 1.52 9.37 14.79
CA GLY A 56 0.67 8.85 15.85
C GLY A 56 1.39 7.83 16.75
N PRO A 57 0.83 7.55 17.93
CA PRO A 57 1.38 6.55 18.84
C PRO A 57 1.34 5.15 18.20
N PRO A 58 2.17 4.22 18.69
CA PRO A 58 2.09 2.82 18.28
C PRO A 58 0.67 2.28 18.47
N VAL A 59 0.09 1.71 17.43
CA VAL A 59 -1.21 1.05 17.46
C VAL A 59 -1.02 -0.46 17.48
N ARG A 60 -1.85 -1.17 18.22
CA ARG A 60 -1.84 -2.63 18.26
C ARG A 60 -2.68 -3.24 17.15
N ASP A 61 -3.76 -2.56 16.82
CA ASP A 61 -4.64 -2.95 15.73
C ASP A 61 -4.42 -2.04 14.51
N TYR A 62 -3.83 -2.61 13.47
CA TYR A 62 -3.56 -1.91 12.21
C TYR A 62 -4.81 -1.71 11.36
N PHE A 63 -5.89 -2.39 11.71
CA PHE A 63 -7.18 -2.29 11.04
C PHE A 63 -8.14 -1.33 11.76
N ASP A 64 -7.70 -0.68 12.85
CA ASP A 64 -8.46 0.40 13.49
C ASP A 64 -8.45 1.65 12.60
N CYS A 65 -9.42 1.72 11.73
CA CYS A 65 -9.57 2.80 10.74
C CYS A 65 -10.05 4.13 11.33
N SER A 66 -10.26 4.19 12.65
CA SER A 66 -10.60 5.42 13.35
C SER A 66 -9.39 6.29 13.68
N LYS A 67 -8.15 5.79 13.48
CA LYS A 67 -6.91 6.45 13.87
C LYS A 67 -6.03 6.76 12.66
N GLY A 68 -5.24 7.82 12.80
CA GLY A 68 -4.27 8.24 11.79
C GLY A 68 -4.90 8.90 10.56
N LEU A 69 -4.30 8.66 9.40
CA LEU A 69 -4.73 9.22 8.13
C LEU A 69 -5.48 8.18 7.32
N SER A 70 -6.74 8.43 7.04
CA SER A 70 -7.56 7.61 6.14
C SER A 70 -7.73 8.28 4.78
N VAL A 71 -7.43 7.54 3.71
CA VAL A 71 -7.64 7.99 2.34
C VAL A 71 -8.75 7.16 1.70
N PHE A 72 -9.88 7.82 1.43
CA PHE A 72 -11.05 7.16 0.84
C PHE A 72 -10.85 6.89 -0.66
N PRO A 73 -11.37 5.74 -1.14
CA PRO A 73 -11.39 5.41 -2.55
C PRO A 73 -12.12 6.48 -3.35
N GLN A 74 -11.49 6.89 -4.44
CA GLN A 74 -12.08 7.78 -5.44
C GLN A 74 -11.42 7.45 -6.76
N GLU A 75 -12.22 7.24 -7.78
CA GLU A 75 -11.74 6.94 -9.13
C GLU A 75 -10.72 8.00 -9.59
N GLY A 76 -9.60 7.52 -10.14
CA GLY A 76 -8.51 8.37 -10.60
C GLY A 76 -7.62 8.95 -9.49
N LYS A 77 -7.97 8.77 -8.21
CA LYS A 77 -7.09 9.21 -7.10
C LYS A 77 -5.86 8.30 -7.05
N VAL A 78 -4.71 8.93 -6.86
CA VAL A 78 -3.42 8.26 -6.68
C VAL A 78 -2.80 8.74 -5.37
N ILE A 79 -2.29 7.81 -4.59
CA ILE A 79 -1.46 8.11 -3.43
C ILE A 79 -0.07 7.54 -3.62
N ILE A 80 0.93 8.28 -3.17
CA ILE A 80 2.33 7.86 -3.20
C ILE A 80 2.85 7.95 -1.78
N PHE A 81 3.46 6.86 -1.33
CA PHE A 81 4.10 6.84 -0.02
C PHE A 81 5.41 6.04 -0.07
N TYR A 82 6.37 6.47 0.73
CA TYR A 82 7.63 5.78 0.89
C TYR A 82 7.51 4.75 2.01
N SER A 83 7.99 3.54 1.74
CA SER A 83 8.04 2.48 2.76
C SER A 83 9.37 2.43 3.50
N MET A 84 10.35 3.23 3.06
CA MET A 84 11.70 3.26 3.61
C MET A 84 12.16 4.69 3.83
N LEU A 85 12.89 4.88 4.92
CA LEU A 85 13.64 6.10 5.21
C LEU A 85 14.93 6.16 4.39
N PRO A 86 15.56 7.36 4.25
CA PRO A 86 16.82 7.50 3.51
C PRO A 86 17.99 6.66 4.06
N ASN A 87 17.97 6.30 5.34
CA ASN A 87 18.94 5.42 5.96
C ASN A 87 18.74 3.92 5.65
N GLY A 88 17.68 3.58 4.90
CA GLY A 88 17.34 2.21 4.53
C GLY A 88 16.51 1.45 5.55
N GLU A 89 16.09 2.09 6.62
CA GLU A 89 15.13 1.53 7.58
C GLU A 89 13.70 1.67 7.08
N MET A 90 12.80 0.89 7.66
CA MET A 90 11.37 1.00 7.33
C MET A 90 10.79 2.27 7.95
N ASP A 91 9.96 2.97 7.17
CA ASP A 91 9.20 4.09 7.67
C ASP A 91 7.95 3.59 8.41
N GLU A 92 7.96 3.66 9.73
CA GLU A 92 6.83 3.23 10.56
C GLU A 92 5.56 4.06 10.31
N MET A 93 5.69 5.30 9.84
CA MET A 93 4.54 6.13 9.48
C MET A 93 3.85 5.67 8.20
N SER A 94 4.55 4.89 7.38
CA SER A 94 3.97 4.29 6.17
C SER A 94 3.23 2.97 6.42
N LEU A 95 3.20 2.50 7.67
CA LEU A 95 2.39 1.35 8.04
C LEU A 95 0.93 1.61 7.68
N HIS A 96 0.31 0.69 6.94
CA HIS A 96 -1.04 0.90 6.43
C HIS A 96 -1.83 -0.40 6.35
N GLY A 97 -3.14 -0.25 6.29
CA GLY A 97 -4.11 -1.32 6.10
C GLY A 97 -5.27 -0.89 5.21
N GLY A 98 -6.01 -1.87 4.70
CA GLY A 98 -7.28 -1.64 4.02
C GLY A 98 -8.42 -1.76 5.01
N CYS A 99 -9.28 -0.75 5.06
CA CYS A 99 -10.51 -0.80 5.85
C CYS A 99 -11.59 -1.57 5.11
N ASP A 100 -12.56 -2.09 5.85
CA ASP A 100 -13.67 -2.82 5.29
C ASP A 100 -14.50 -1.95 4.33
N VAL A 101 -14.97 -2.55 3.26
CA VAL A 101 -16.04 -1.99 2.42
C VAL A 101 -17.36 -2.27 3.13
N LEU A 102 -18.08 -1.21 3.48
CA LEU A 102 -19.28 -1.30 4.31
C LEU A 102 -20.52 -1.75 3.53
N ASP A 103 -20.58 -1.37 2.26
CA ASP A 103 -21.63 -1.84 1.35
C ASP A 103 -21.25 -3.21 0.78
N GLN A 104 -22.08 -4.23 1.05
CA GLN A 104 -21.86 -5.60 0.58
C GLN A 104 -22.00 -5.76 -0.94
N THR A 105 -22.59 -4.81 -1.62
CA THR A 105 -22.73 -4.79 -3.08
C THR A 105 -21.59 -4.07 -3.77
N ALA A 106 -20.83 -3.26 -3.05
CA ALA A 106 -19.71 -2.51 -3.58
C ALA A 106 -18.41 -3.34 -3.56
N THR A 107 -17.58 -3.11 -4.55
CA THR A 107 -16.24 -3.72 -4.65
C THR A 107 -15.21 -2.63 -4.82
N LYS A 108 -14.17 -2.66 -4.01
CA LYS A 108 -13.01 -1.78 -4.16
C LYS A 108 -12.03 -2.35 -5.17
N TRP A 109 -11.78 -1.61 -6.24
CA TRP A 109 -10.73 -1.91 -7.19
C TRP A 109 -9.54 -0.97 -7.02
N SER A 110 -8.35 -1.53 -6.93
CA SER A 110 -7.12 -0.77 -6.79
C SER A 110 -5.95 -1.48 -7.46
N ALA A 111 -4.92 -0.71 -7.80
CA ALA A 111 -3.67 -1.24 -8.35
C ALA A 111 -2.47 -0.67 -7.63
N ASN A 112 -1.41 -1.46 -7.51
CA ASN A 112 -0.14 -1.06 -6.92
C ASN A 112 0.95 -1.07 -7.99
N PHE A 113 1.75 -0.01 -8.00
CA PHE A 113 3.04 0.01 -8.66
C PHE A 113 4.12 0.19 -7.60
N TRP A 114 5.07 -0.76 -7.53
CA TRP A 114 6.12 -0.75 -6.52
C TRP A 114 7.46 -0.36 -7.11
N LEU A 115 8.06 0.66 -6.53
CA LEU A 115 9.45 0.99 -6.76
C LEU A 115 10.32 0.24 -5.74
N TRP A 116 11.41 -0.36 -6.24
CA TRP A 116 12.33 -1.12 -5.39
C TRP A 116 13.61 -0.33 -5.15
N ASN A 117 14.21 -0.45 -3.97
CA ASN A 117 15.48 0.18 -3.62
C ASN A 117 16.68 -0.43 -4.33
N LYS A 118 16.52 -1.63 -4.90
CA LYS A 118 17.53 -2.36 -5.66
C LYS A 118 16.87 -3.03 -6.87
N PRO A 119 17.62 -3.27 -7.96
CA PRO A 119 17.09 -3.96 -9.12
C PRO A 119 16.39 -5.26 -8.75
N TYR A 120 15.21 -5.48 -9.32
CA TYR A 120 14.47 -6.72 -9.16
C TYR A 120 14.88 -7.67 -10.27
N HIS A 121 15.79 -8.58 -9.95
CA HIS A 121 16.10 -9.69 -10.85
C HIS A 121 15.16 -10.84 -10.49
N PHE A 122 14.21 -11.12 -11.34
CA PHE A 122 13.52 -12.41 -11.32
C PHE A 122 14.56 -13.48 -11.71
N ILE A 123 15.29 -13.96 -10.75
CA ILE A 123 16.06 -15.17 -10.93
C ILE A 123 15.06 -16.30 -10.68
N ASP A 124 14.47 -16.81 -11.76
CA ASP A 124 13.86 -18.13 -11.74
C ASP A 124 15.04 -19.11 -11.58
N PRO A 125 15.17 -19.81 -10.45
CA PRO A 125 16.28 -20.75 -10.24
C PRO A 125 16.29 -21.88 -11.28
N ALA A 126 15.15 -22.16 -11.91
CA ALA A 126 14.98 -23.17 -12.95
C ALA A 126 15.19 -22.63 -14.38
N ARG A 127 15.22 -21.31 -14.57
CA ARG A 127 15.41 -20.67 -15.87
C ARG A 127 16.60 -19.72 -15.84
N LYS A 128 17.74 -20.17 -16.31
CA LYS A 128 18.90 -19.32 -16.63
C LYS A 128 18.62 -18.39 -17.83
N ARG A 129 17.48 -17.72 -17.84
CA ARG A 129 17.17 -16.72 -18.89
C ARG A 129 17.73 -15.37 -18.49
N THR A 130 18.51 -14.76 -19.37
CA THR A 130 19.00 -13.40 -19.19
C THR A 130 17.85 -12.40 -19.33
N THR A 131 17.98 -11.23 -18.69
CA THR A 131 17.00 -10.13 -18.80
C THR A 131 16.69 -9.79 -20.27
N ALA A 132 17.67 -9.91 -21.17
CA ALA A 132 17.50 -9.68 -22.60
C ALA A 132 16.57 -10.71 -23.28
N GLU A 133 16.56 -11.96 -22.80
CA GLU A 133 15.66 -13.00 -23.33
C GLU A 133 14.23 -12.81 -22.83
N ILE A 134 14.06 -12.28 -21.63
CA ILE A 134 12.74 -11.95 -21.10
C ILE A 134 12.14 -10.77 -21.86
N MET A 135 12.92 -9.72 -22.13
CA MET A 135 12.47 -8.54 -22.87
C MET A 135 12.09 -8.83 -24.33
N ARG A 136 12.71 -9.82 -24.98
CA ARG A 136 12.36 -10.21 -26.36
C ARG A 136 10.98 -10.89 -26.48
N GLN A 137 10.37 -11.33 -25.38
CA GLN A 137 9.02 -11.92 -25.40
C GLN A 137 7.90 -10.85 -25.35
N TRP A 138 8.26 -9.58 -25.11
CA TRP A 138 7.29 -8.48 -24.97
C TRP A 138 7.41 -7.44 -26.11
N LEU A 139 8.28 -7.70 -27.09
CA LEU A 139 8.42 -6.96 -28.35
C LEU A 139 7.94 -7.83 -29.53
#